data_75700316566c618549b75ed62d183319
#
_entry.id   75700316566c618549b75ed62d183319
#
_cell.length_a   1.000
_cell.length_b   1.000
_cell.length_c   1.000
_cell.angle_alpha   90.00
_cell.angle_beta   90.00
_cell.angle_gamma   90.00
#
_symmetry.space_group_name_H-M   'P 1'
#
loop_
_entity.id
_entity.type
_entity.pdbx_description
1 polymer ?
#
loop_
_entity_poly.entity_id
_entity_poly.type
_entity_poly.pdbx_seq_one_letter_code
_entity_poly.pdbx_strand_id
1 'polypeptide(L)'
;ADPPSAGTLYVDGHVRVYHGSAAHLPKHYVSRQRLCLRATTDYWINAADGQPFFVLHTPVDPGLLAVLENQIVPRLEQEVPGQPGVAELAADPFLDKFILVFDREGYSPDFLARMKQRRIGCLTYHKHPGPDWPLQEFQTQRVKLAHGNEEELLLAEQRTKFRLPDV
;
A
#
# COMPACT_ATOMS: atom_id res chain seq x y z
N ALA A 1 -16.43 10.18 18.62
CA ALA A 1 -15.08 9.61 18.68
C ALA A 1 -14.74 9.16 17.28
N ASP A 2 -13.66 9.69 16.71
CA ASP A 2 -13.18 9.21 15.41
C ASP A 2 -12.85 7.72 15.55
N PRO A 3 -13.18 6.88 14.56
CA PRO A 3 -12.78 5.49 14.58
C PRO A 3 -11.26 5.43 14.73
N PRO A 4 -10.73 4.49 15.51
CA PRO A 4 -9.30 4.39 15.68
C PRO A 4 -8.63 4.29 14.32
N SER A 5 -7.54 5.01 14.14
CA SER A 5 -6.75 5.08 12.89
C SER A 5 -6.15 3.72 12.45
N ALA A 6 -6.50 2.66 13.14
CA ALA A 6 -6.11 1.28 12.87
C ALA A 6 -6.56 0.75 11.49
N GLY A 7 -7.45 1.47 10.80
CA GLY A 7 -7.95 1.05 9.49
C GLY A 7 -7.03 1.33 8.30
N THR A 8 -5.98 2.15 8.43
CA THR A 8 -5.08 2.50 7.32
C THR A 8 -3.64 2.16 7.67
N LEU A 9 -3.02 1.38 6.81
CA LEU A 9 -1.67 0.86 7.00
C LEU A 9 -0.79 1.22 5.79
N TYR A 10 0.37 1.80 6.06
CA TYR A 10 1.35 2.20 5.05
C TYR A 10 2.43 1.13 4.94
N VAL A 11 2.71 0.70 3.72
CA VAL A 11 3.76 -0.28 3.43
C VAL A 11 4.84 0.39 2.59
N ASP A 12 6.07 0.38 3.12
CA ASP A 12 7.24 0.93 2.44
C ASP A 12 8.41 -0.05 2.48
N GLY A 13 9.09 -0.21 1.35
CA GLY A 13 10.27 -1.05 1.20
C GLY A 13 11.55 -0.22 1.32
N HIS A 14 12.42 -0.56 2.27
CA HIS A 14 13.70 0.09 2.45
C HIS A 14 14.87 -0.85 2.17
N VAL A 15 15.65 -0.54 1.13
CA VAL A 15 16.86 -1.28 0.79
C VAL A 15 18.02 -0.86 1.69
N ARG A 16 18.56 -1.82 2.44
CA ARG A 16 19.69 -1.61 3.35
C ARG A 16 20.95 -2.23 2.77
N VAL A 17 21.89 -1.37 2.36
CA VAL A 17 23.19 -1.82 1.84
C VAL A 17 24.04 -2.42 2.96
N TYR A 18 24.63 -3.57 2.67
CA TYR A 18 25.52 -4.27 3.58
C TYR A 18 27.00 -3.99 3.21
N HIS A 19 27.71 -3.34 4.11
CA HIS A 19 29.13 -3.00 3.94
C HIS A 19 30.08 -3.97 4.64
N GLY A 20 29.54 -5.02 5.28
CA GLY A 20 30.33 -6.01 5.99
C GLY A 20 30.91 -7.10 5.08
N SER A 21 31.84 -7.89 5.61
CA SER A 21 32.43 -9.07 4.94
C SER A 21 31.94 -10.40 5.49
N ALA A 22 31.25 -10.41 6.64
CA ALA A 22 30.88 -11.62 7.35
C ALA A 22 29.71 -12.38 6.72
N ALA A 23 28.79 -11.71 6.03
CA ALA A 23 27.64 -12.33 5.41
C ALA A 23 27.74 -12.35 3.88
N HIS A 24 27.41 -13.51 3.29
CA HIS A 24 27.27 -13.66 1.83
C HIS A 24 25.84 -13.32 1.41
N LEU A 25 25.54 -12.02 1.26
CA LEU A 25 24.26 -11.56 0.77
C LEU A 25 24.24 -11.45 -0.76
N PRO A 26 23.10 -11.72 -1.40
CA PRO A 26 22.97 -11.50 -2.84
C PRO A 26 23.13 -10.01 -3.17
N LYS A 27 23.53 -9.74 -4.42
CA LYS A 27 23.61 -8.37 -4.93
C LYS A 27 22.25 -7.96 -5.48
N HIS A 28 21.77 -6.79 -5.03
CA HIS A 28 20.56 -6.13 -5.54
C HIS A 28 20.91 -4.81 -6.19
N TYR A 29 20.13 -4.40 -7.15
CA TYR A 29 20.26 -3.05 -7.72
C TYR A 29 19.71 -2.03 -6.72
N VAL A 30 20.61 -1.18 -6.22
CA VAL A 30 20.26 -0.09 -5.30
C VAL A 30 20.09 1.18 -6.12
N SER A 31 18.85 1.58 -6.37
CA SER A 31 18.47 2.69 -7.26
C SER A 31 19.10 4.02 -6.85
N ARG A 32 19.22 4.32 -5.56
CA ARG A 32 19.86 5.55 -5.05
C ARG A 32 21.36 5.62 -5.40
N GLN A 33 22.03 4.49 -5.47
CA GLN A 33 23.48 4.40 -5.78
C GLN A 33 23.75 3.98 -7.21
N ARG A 34 22.73 3.54 -7.96
CA ARG A 34 22.80 3.03 -9.33
C ARG A 34 23.82 1.90 -9.50
N LEU A 35 23.98 1.07 -8.47
CA LEU A 35 24.94 -0.04 -8.41
C LEU A 35 24.26 -1.31 -7.91
N CYS A 36 24.78 -2.47 -8.33
CA CYS A 36 24.43 -3.75 -7.74
C CYS A 36 25.30 -4.01 -6.52
N LEU A 37 24.72 -3.86 -5.35
CA LEU A 37 25.39 -4.00 -4.05
C LEU A 37 24.76 -5.13 -3.24
N ARG A 38 25.53 -5.68 -2.30
CA ARG A 38 25.00 -6.60 -1.29
C ARG A 38 24.02 -5.81 -0.43
N ALA A 39 22.78 -6.25 -0.39
CA ALA A 39 21.74 -5.54 0.33
C ALA A 39 20.66 -6.51 0.81
N THR A 40 19.88 -6.06 1.78
CA THR A 40 18.63 -6.66 2.23
C THR A 40 17.52 -5.64 2.05
N THR A 41 16.28 -6.09 2.00
CA THR A 41 15.11 -5.21 1.98
C THR A 41 14.31 -5.41 3.25
N ASP A 42 14.02 -4.31 3.94
CA ASP A 42 13.10 -4.29 5.08
C ASP A 42 11.80 -3.64 4.61
N TYR A 43 10.69 -4.36 4.78
CA TYR A 43 9.35 -3.81 4.54
C TYR A 43 8.75 -3.37 5.87
N TRP A 44 8.52 -2.06 5.96
CA TRP A 44 7.92 -1.42 7.13
C TRP A 44 6.43 -1.30 6.93
N ILE A 45 5.67 -1.76 7.90
CA ILE A 45 4.23 -1.62 7.95
C ILE A 45 3.91 -0.68 9.11
N ASN A 46 3.40 0.51 8.78
CA ASN A 46 3.13 1.56 9.75
C ASN A 46 1.63 1.87 9.79
N ALA A 47 1.12 2.15 10.98
CA ALA A 47 -0.23 2.68 11.15
C ALA A 47 -0.32 4.15 10.69
N ALA A 48 -1.52 4.69 10.56
CA ALA A 48 -1.76 6.05 10.09
C ALA A 48 -1.14 7.13 10.98
N ASP A 49 -0.91 6.84 12.26
CA ASP A 49 -0.23 7.71 13.21
C ASP A 49 1.32 7.66 13.11
N GLY A 50 1.84 6.87 12.17
CA GLY A 50 3.27 6.69 11.94
C GLY A 50 3.93 5.65 12.84
N GLN A 51 3.20 5.03 13.77
CA GLN A 51 3.74 3.97 14.60
C GLN A 51 4.00 2.70 13.79
N PRO A 52 5.15 2.04 13.93
CA PRO A 52 5.42 0.79 13.26
C PRO A 52 4.50 -0.31 13.83
N PHE A 53 3.76 -0.97 12.94
CA PHE A 53 2.95 -2.12 13.30
C PHE A 53 3.82 -3.39 13.33
N PHE A 54 4.57 -3.63 12.25
CA PHE A 54 5.66 -4.62 12.21
C PHE A 54 6.62 -4.35 11.06
N VAL A 55 7.74 -5.07 11.05
CA VAL A 55 8.75 -5.04 9.98
C VAL A 55 8.99 -6.46 9.47
N LEU A 56 9.08 -6.60 8.16
CA LEU A 56 9.52 -7.83 7.52
C LEU A 56 10.92 -7.64 6.94
N HIS A 57 11.84 -8.50 7.35
CA HIS A 57 13.19 -8.52 6.84
C HIS A 57 13.32 -9.56 5.72
N THR A 58 13.72 -9.16 4.53
CA THR A 58 13.92 -10.05 3.39
C THR A 58 15.39 -10.02 2.93
N PRO A 59 16.17 -11.07 3.18
CA PRO A 59 17.55 -11.18 2.69
C PRO A 59 17.62 -11.18 1.16
N VAL A 60 16.63 -11.78 0.53
CA VAL A 60 16.42 -11.77 -0.92
C VAL A 60 15.08 -11.11 -1.18
N ASP A 61 15.08 -9.99 -1.90
CA ASP A 61 13.86 -9.25 -2.19
C ASP A 61 13.06 -9.94 -3.30
N PRO A 62 11.87 -10.49 -2.99
CA PRO A 62 10.99 -11.08 -4.00
C PRO A 62 10.14 -10.04 -4.73
N GLY A 63 10.29 -8.76 -4.38
CA GLY A 63 9.48 -7.65 -4.86
C GLY A 63 8.24 -7.37 -4.01
N LEU A 64 7.85 -6.10 -3.95
CA LEU A 64 6.77 -5.61 -3.08
C LEU A 64 5.45 -6.39 -3.28
N LEU A 65 5.05 -6.65 -4.53
CA LEU A 65 3.79 -7.35 -4.82
C LEU A 65 3.77 -8.76 -4.19
N ALA A 66 4.86 -9.52 -4.33
CA ALA A 66 4.96 -10.86 -3.75
C ALA A 66 4.95 -10.84 -2.22
N VAL A 67 5.62 -9.85 -1.62
CA VAL A 67 5.62 -9.68 -0.15
C VAL A 67 4.25 -9.26 0.36
N LEU A 68 3.57 -8.33 -0.32
CA LEU A 68 2.20 -7.95 0.01
C LEU A 68 1.27 -9.16 0.03
N GLU A 69 1.28 -9.95 -1.04
CA GLU A 69 0.35 -11.06 -1.22
C GLU A 69 0.61 -12.24 -0.27
N ASN A 70 1.88 -12.61 -0.09
CA ASN A 70 2.23 -13.85 0.58
C ASN A 70 2.59 -13.68 2.07
N GLN A 71 2.92 -12.47 2.51
CA GLN A 71 3.40 -12.25 3.87
C GLN A 71 2.63 -11.15 4.60
N ILE A 72 2.50 -9.95 3.99
CA ILE A 72 1.91 -8.80 4.69
C ILE A 72 0.40 -8.98 4.86
N VAL A 73 -0.33 -9.19 3.77
CA VAL A 73 -1.79 -9.26 3.81
C VAL A 73 -2.29 -10.42 4.68
N PRO A 74 -1.76 -11.66 4.59
CA PRO A 74 -2.19 -12.74 5.47
C PRO A 74 -1.98 -12.44 6.96
N ARG A 75 -0.88 -11.77 7.29
CA ARG A 75 -0.58 -11.37 8.67
C ARG A 75 -1.51 -10.26 9.16
N LEU A 76 -1.75 -9.23 8.34
CA LEU A 76 -2.66 -8.13 8.68
C LEU A 76 -4.10 -8.60 8.90
N GLU A 77 -4.61 -9.54 8.11
CA GLU A 77 -5.94 -10.11 8.33
C GLU A 77 -6.11 -10.78 9.69
N GLN A 78 -5.01 -11.27 10.27
CA GLN A 78 -5.02 -11.89 11.59
C GLN A 78 -4.78 -10.90 12.73
N GLU A 79 -3.92 -9.90 12.51
CA GLU A 79 -3.36 -9.07 13.58
C GLU A 79 -3.98 -7.67 13.68
N VAL A 80 -4.60 -7.12 12.61
CA VAL A 80 -5.21 -5.78 12.69
C VAL A 80 -6.41 -5.81 13.63
N PRO A 81 -6.39 -5.03 14.73
CA PRO A 81 -7.49 -5.00 15.67
C PRO A 81 -8.69 -4.24 15.11
N GLY A 82 -9.89 -4.55 15.61
CA GLY A 82 -11.10 -3.79 15.30
C GLY A 82 -11.57 -3.92 13.85
N GLN A 83 -11.20 -4.99 13.15
CA GLN A 83 -11.74 -5.24 11.82
C GLN A 83 -13.25 -5.44 11.90
N PRO A 84 -14.03 -4.92 10.90
CA PRO A 84 -15.46 -5.15 10.82
C PRO A 84 -15.79 -6.65 10.76
N GLY A 85 -16.84 -7.03 11.47
CA GLY A 85 -17.34 -8.40 11.44
C GLY A 85 -18.07 -8.74 10.14
N VAL A 86 -18.34 -10.03 9.94
CA VAL A 86 -18.99 -10.53 8.72
C VAL A 86 -20.35 -9.84 8.48
N ALA A 87 -21.13 -9.61 9.53
CA ALA A 87 -22.45 -8.95 9.44
C ALA A 87 -22.33 -7.49 9.00
N GLU A 88 -21.33 -6.75 9.51
CA GLU A 88 -21.08 -5.35 9.14
C GLU A 88 -20.62 -5.24 7.68
N LEU A 89 -19.70 -6.11 7.28
CA LEU A 89 -19.22 -6.19 5.89
C LEU A 89 -20.34 -6.59 4.91
N ALA A 90 -21.30 -7.39 5.34
CA ALA A 90 -22.45 -7.76 4.51
C ALA A 90 -23.47 -6.61 4.40
N ALA A 91 -23.62 -5.81 5.44
CA ALA A 91 -24.56 -4.68 5.46
C ALA A 91 -24.06 -3.49 4.62
N ASP A 92 -22.75 -3.26 4.56
CA ASP A 92 -22.16 -2.15 3.80
C ASP A 92 -21.19 -2.67 2.70
N PRO A 93 -21.56 -2.55 1.41
CA PRO A 93 -20.71 -2.99 0.29
C PRO A 93 -19.44 -2.13 0.12
N PHE A 94 -19.34 -0.97 0.74
CA PHE A 94 -18.19 -0.08 0.67
C PHE A 94 -17.26 -0.16 1.89
N LEU A 95 -17.68 -0.85 2.94
CA LEU A 95 -16.85 -1.04 4.13
C LEU A 95 -15.73 -2.03 3.84
N ASP A 96 -14.51 -1.64 4.12
CA ASP A 96 -13.32 -2.50 4.03
C ASP A 96 -12.83 -2.90 5.43
N LYS A 97 -12.15 -4.04 5.55
CA LYS A 97 -11.53 -4.50 6.80
C LYS A 97 -10.45 -3.53 7.26
N PHE A 98 -9.62 -3.10 6.32
CA PHE A 98 -8.58 -2.09 6.44
C PHE A 98 -8.16 -1.60 5.05
N ILE A 99 -7.37 -0.53 5.02
CA ILE A 99 -6.85 0.06 3.80
C ILE A 99 -5.32 -0.09 3.79
N LEU A 100 -4.77 -0.56 2.68
CA LEU A 100 -3.33 -0.61 2.43
C LEU A 100 -2.91 0.54 1.53
N VAL A 101 -1.91 1.29 1.95
CA VAL A 101 -1.26 2.34 1.15
C VAL A 101 0.15 1.87 0.82
N PHE A 102 0.50 1.80 -0.45
CA PHE A 102 1.80 1.32 -0.91
C PHE A 102 2.23 1.95 -2.24
N ASP A 103 3.53 1.87 -2.54
CA ASP A 103 4.09 2.42 -3.77
C ASP A 103 3.65 1.64 -5.02
N ARG A 104 3.77 2.29 -6.17
CA ARG A 104 3.43 1.77 -7.52
C ARG A 104 4.09 0.43 -7.87
N GLU A 105 5.15 0.02 -7.18
CA GLU A 105 5.75 -1.30 -7.36
C GLU A 105 4.80 -2.45 -6.99
N GLY A 106 3.85 -2.20 -6.09
CA GLY A 106 2.77 -3.12 -5.74
C GLY A 106 1.53 -3.03 -6.65
N TYR A 107 1.53 -2.14 -7.66
CA TYR A 107 0.39 -1.99 -8.55
C TYR A 107 0.23 -3.21 -9.47
N SER A 108 -0.89 -3.89 -9.32
CA SER A 108 -1.33 -4.97 -10.19
C SER A 108 -2.87 -5.01 -10.18
N PRO A 109 -3.54 -4.89 -11.35
CA PRO A 109 -5.00 -5.00 -11.44
C PRO A 109 -5.55 -6.28 -10.79
N ASP A 110 -4.87 -7.42 -11.02
CA ASP A 110 -5.29 -8.71 -10.46
C ASP A 110 -5.16 -8.73 -8.93
N PHE A 111 -4.08 -8.17 -8.40
CA PHE A 111 -3.90 -8.04 -6.94
C PHE A 111 -4.98 -7.14 -6.34
N LEU A 112 -5.23 -5.97 -6.93
CA LEU A 112 -6.27 -5.04 -6.47
C LEU A 112 -7.67 -5.68 -6.48
N ALA A 113 -7.96 -6.47 -7.53
CA ALA A 113 -9.23 -7.19 -7.61
C ALA A 113 -9.37 -8.27 -6.51
N ARG A 114 -8.29 -9.05 -6.25
CA ARG A 114 -8.29 -10.02 -5.14
C ARG A 114 -8.45 -9.35 -3.78
N MET A 115 -7.80 -8.20 -3.57
CA MET A 115 -7.94 -7.43 -2.31
C MET A 115 -9.38 -6.93 -2.14
N LYS A 116 -10.01 -6.45 -3.21
CA LYS A 116 -11.42 -6.04 -3.17
C LYS A 116 -12.36 -7.19 -2.81
N GLN A 117 -12.12 -8.40 -3.36
CA GLN A 117 -12.88 -9.59 -2.96
C GLN A 117 -12.71 -9.95 -1.49
N ARG A 118 -11.53 -9.70 -0.93
CA ARG A 118 -11.22 -9.91 0.50
C ARG A 118 -11.69 -8.75 1.40
N ARG A 119 -12.31 -7.73 0.82
CA ARG A 119 -12.75 -6.52 1.53
C ARG A 119 -11.56 -5.78 2.16
N ILE A 120 -10.50 -5.62 1.38
CA ILE A 120 -9.31 -4.86 1.72
C ILE A 120 -9.20 -3.71 0.71
N GLY A 121 -9.25 -2.48 1.20
CA GLY A 121 -9.03 -1.28 0.40
C GLY A 121 -7.55 -1.16 0.02
N CYS A 122 -7.26 -0.65 -1.18
CA CYS A 122 -5.90 -0.39 -1.62
C CYS A 122 -5.79 1.02 -2.19
N LEU A 123 -4.74 1.74 -1.79
CA LEU A 123 -4.38 3.04 -2.33
C LEU A 123 -2.94 2.98 -2.83
N THR A 124 -2.74 3.20 -4.12
CA THR A 124 -1.41 3.20 -4.75
C THR A 124 -1.40 4.08 -5.99
N TYR A 125 -0.20 4.47 -6.43
CA TYR A 125 -0.04 5.15 -7.70
C TYR A 125 -0.26 4.21 -8.88
N HIS A 126 -0.91 4.71 -9.92
CA HIS A 126 -1.06 3.98 -11.17
C HIS A 126 0.32 3.79 -11.83
N LYS A 127 0.69 2.54 -12.17
CA LYS A 127 2.01 2.22 -12.71
C LYS A 127 2.25 2.80 -14.11
N HIS A 128 1.19 2.86 -14.90
CA HIS A 128 1.19 3.36 -16.26
C HIS A 128 0.09 4.42 -16.37
N PRO A 129 0.32 5.65 -15.89
CA PRO A 129 -0.65 6.71 -16.04
C PRO A 129 -0.93 6.93 -17.53
N GLY A 130 -2.20 7.06 -17.86
CA GLY A 130 -2.65 7.44 -19.21
C GLY A 130 -2.29 8.90 -19.55
N PRO A 131 -2.92 9.47 -20.56
CA PRO A 131 -2.77 10.89 -20.86
C PRO A 131 -3.18 11.73 -19.64
N ASP A 132 -2.63 12.95 -19.57
CA ASP A 132 -2.98 13.90 -18.52
C ASP A 132 -4.49 14.13 -18.47
N TRP A 133 -5.01 14.23 -17.27
CA TRP A 133 -6.42 14.48 -17.07
C TRP A 133 -6.78 15.91 -17.52
N PRO A 134 -7.93 16.10 -18.19
CA PRO A 134 -8.39 17.42 -18.59
C PRO A 134 -8.56 18.34 -17.39
N LEU A 135 -7.95 19.52 -17.43
CA LEU A 135 -7.99 20.47 -16.30
C LEU A 135 -9.43 20.85 -15.88
N GLN A 136 -10.37 20.82 -16.82
CA GLN A 136 -11.79 21.10 -16.56
C GLN A 136 -12.49 20.05 -15.69
N GLU A 137 -11.90 18.86 -15.51
CA GLU A 137 -12.44 17.83 -14.63
C GLU A 137 -12.07 18.07 -13.15
N PHE A 138 -11.09 18.95 -12.91
CA PHE A 138 -10.67 19.27 -11.55
C PHE A 138 -11.63 20.29 -10.93
N GLN A 139 -12.05 20.00 -9.70
CA GLN A 139 -12.90 20.85 -8.90
C GLN A 139 -12.21 21.21 -7.60
N THR A 140 -12.37 22.44 -7.16
CA THR A 140 -11.88 22.86 -5.85
C THR A 140 -12.69 22.18 -4.77
N GLN A 141 -12.02 21.41 -3.92
CA GLN A 141 -12.62 20.75 -2.78
C GLN A 141 -11.88 21.17 -1.51
N ARG A 142 -12.65 21.43 -0.46
CA ARG A 142 -12.10 21.73 0.87
C ARG A 142 -11.86 20.42 1.60
N VAL A 143 -10.60 20.14 1.91
CA VAL A 143 -10.14 18.90 2.53
C VAL A 143 -9.61 19.21 3.93
N LYS A 144 -10.12 18.48 4.93
CA LYS A 144 -9.59 18.55 6.29
C LYS A 144 -8.37 17.65 6.40
N LEU A 145 -7.23 18.24 6.70
CA LEU A 145 -5.97 17.52 6.90
C LEU A 145 -5.92 16.84 8.27
N ALA A 146 -5.00 15.88 8.41
CA ALA A 146 -4.83 15.11 9.63
C ALA A 146 -4.56 15.98 10.89
N HIS A 147 -3.98 17.18 10.69
CA HIS A 147 -3.70 18.14 11.77
C HIS A 147 -4.86 19.09 12.08
N GLY A 148 -6.03 18.85 11.49
CA GLY A 148 -7.23 19.64 11.71
C GLY A 148 -7.36 20.91 10.86
N ASN A 149 -6.34 21.30 10.11
CA ASN A 149 -6.39 22.38 9.16
C ASN A 149 -7.22 21.99 7.93
N GLU A 150 -7.90 22.97 7.33
CA GLU A 150 -8.60 22.80 6.07
C GLU A 150 -7.77 23.45 4.96
N GLU A 151 -7.64 22.74 3.85
CA GLU A 151 -7.00 23.27 2.63
C GLU A 151 -7.90 23.09 1.43
N GLU A 152 -7.84 24.03 0.49
CA GLU A 152 -8.51 23.93 -0.80
C GLU A 152 -7.58 23.25 -1.79
N LEU A 153 -8.01 22.07 -2.27
CA LEU A 153 -7.29 21.27 -3.26
C LEU A 153 -8.09 21.14 -4.53
N LEU A 154 -7.40 21.15 -5.66
CA LEU A 154 -8.00 20.81 -6.95
C LEU A 154 -7.98 19.29 -7.11
N LEU A 155 -9.14 18.68 -7.07
CA LEU A 155 -9.30 17.24 -7.15
C LEU A 155 -10.20 16.85 -8.33
N ALA A 156 -9.87 15.72 -8.97
CA ALA A 156 -10.71 15.07 -9.97
C ALA A 156 -10.86 13.60 -9.61
N GLU A 157 -12.01 13.03 -9.89
CA GLU A 157 -12.30 11.60 -9.65
C GLU A 157 -12.78 10.98 -10.95
N GLN A 158 -12.22 9.83 -11.28
CA GLN A 158 -12.67 9.01 -12.40
C GLN A 158 -12.84 7.56 -11.96
N ARG A 159 -14.02 7.00 -12.22
CA ARG A 159 -14.27 5.58 -11.99
C ARG A 159 -13.80 4.76 -13.18
N THR A 160 -12.98 3.76 -12.93
CA THR A 160 -12.53 2.83 -13.95
C THR A 160 -12.86 1.39 -13.58
N LYS A 161 -13.00 0.53 -14.59
CA LYS A 161 -13.16 -0.92 -14.38
C LYS A 161 -11.88 -1.60 -14.85
N PHE A 162 -11.31 -2.42 -13.99
CA PHE A 162 -10.26 -3.34 -14.41
C PHE A 162 -10.91 -4.50 -15.16
N ARG A 163 -10.40 -4.82 -16.37
CA ARG A 163 -10.68 -6.10 -16.98
C ARG A 163 -9.80 -7.12 -16.27
N LEU A 164 -10.43 -8.03 -15.55
CA LEU A 164 -9.72 -9.22 -15.09
C LEU A 164 -9.48 -10.10 -16.32
N PRO A 165 -8.30 -10.75 -16.45
CA PRO A 165 -8.13 -11.77 -17.46
C PRO A 165 -9.20 -12.84 -17.24
N ASP A 166 -9.80 -13.28 -18.33
CA ASP A 166 -10.75 -14.40 -18.31
C ASP A 166 -10.02 -15.62 -17.73
N VAL A 167 -10.55 -16.17 -16.65
CA VAL A 167 -10.03 -17.37 -16.00
C VAL A 167 -10.47 -18.59 -16.80
#